data_b493fe782df36c449c3eccc75caea4a6
#
_entry.id   b493fe782df36c449c3eccc75caea4a6
#
_cell.length_a   1.000
_cell.length_b   1.000
_cell.length_c   1.000
_cell.angle_alpha   90.00
_cell.angle_beta   90.00
_cell.angle_gamma   90.00
#
_symmetry.space_group_name_H-M   'P 1'
#
loop_
_entity.id
_entity.type
_entity.pdbx_description
1 polymer ?
#
loop_
_entity_poly.entity_id
_entity_poly.type
_entity_poly.pdbx_seq_one_letter_code
_entity_poly.pdbx_strand_id
1 'polypeptide(L)'
;TFKVALANSYDKQKGKVNFDTQTWFASHKLDGVRCLAIVDDNGTCNFFSRQGKTFDTLDVLKNEIESLNLRNIVFDGEVCIVDENGAEDFQGIMKEIKRKDHTIKNPKYKVFDYLMLEEFDNQESKRKLSDRLGNFNMIYNTFGKELKCIDVLGQWEVESEDHFQELAELATKNNWEGLILRKDCEYKGKRSNDLLKVKKFFDEE
;
A
#
# COMPACT_ATOMS: atom_id res chain seq x y z
N THR A 1 -1.57 1.52 -21.09
CA THR A 1 -1.77 2.32 -19.88
C THR A 1 -1.48 1.47 -18.65
N PHE A 2 -0.71 2.01 -17.73
CA PHE A 2 -0.40 1.34 -16.47
C PHE A 2 -1.62 1.42 -15.54
N LYS A 3 -2.12 0.28 -15.08
CA LYS A 3 -3.41 0.21 -14.39
C LYS A 3 -3.25 -0.21 -12.94
N VAL A 4 -3.40 0.74 -12.03
CA VAL A 4 -3.32 0.50 -10.58
C VAL A 4 -4.59 0.98 -9.89
N ALA A 5 -4.87 0.40 -8.73
CA ALA A 5 -6.01 0.81 -7.92
C ALA A 5 -5.79 2.22 -7.38
N LEU A 6 -6.79 3.08 -7.55
CA LEU A 6 -6.76 4.47 -7.10
C LEU A 6 -7.98 4.78 -6.26
N ALA A 7 -7.79 5.64 -5.27
CA ALA A 7 -8.82 5.96 -4.28
C ALA A 7 -9.71 7.14 -4.69
N ASN A 8 -11.00 7.00 -4.40
CA ASN A 8 -11.94 8.13 -4.38
C ASN A 8 -12.02 8.69 -2.96
N SER A 9 -12.68 9.83 -2.81
CA SER A 9 -12.88 10.44 -1.50
C SER A 9 -14.03 9.75 -0.77
N TYR A 10 -13.80 9.40 0.49
CA TYR A 10 -14.82 8.83 1.36
C TYR A 10 -16.04 9.78 1.50
N ASP A 11 -15.80 11.09 1.62
CA ASP A 11 -16.87 12.06 1.84
C ASP A 11 -17.97 12.01 0.78
N LYS A 12 -17.59 11.66 -0.44
CA LYS A 12 -18.53 11.56 -1.55
C LYS A 12 -19.28 10.22 -1.57
N GLN A 13 -18.83 9.24 -0.79
CA GLN A 13 -19.34 7.87 -0.84
C GLN A 13 -19.84 7.36 0.51
N LYS A 14 -19.81 8.16 1.56
CA LYS A 14 -20.10 7.66 2.91
C LYS A 14 -21.50 7.05 3.06
N GLY A 15 -22.48 7.52 2.31
CA GLY A 15 -23.81 6.93 2.30
C GLY A 15 -23.90 5.56 1.64
N LYS A 16 -22.85 5.13 0.94
CA LYS A 16 -22.79 3.85 0.24
C LYS A 16 -21.89 2.83 0.93
N VAL A 17 -21.17 3.25 1.97
CA VAL A 17 -20.32 2.36 2.76
C VAL A 17 -21.14 1.80 3.92
N ASN A 18 -21.23 0.48 3.99
CA ASN A 18 -22.02 -0.20 5.02
C ASN A 18 -21.16 -1.29 5.66
N PHE A 19 -20.73 -1.06 6.90
CA PHE A 19 -19.87 -2.00 7.59
C PHE A 19 -20.62 -3.24 8.11
N ASP A 20 -21.94 -3.22 8.13
CA ASP A 20 -22.73 -4.37 8.57
C ASP A 20 -22.92 -5.41 7.46
N THR A 21 -22.93 -4.96 6.19
CA THR A 21 -23.18 -5.83 5.04
C THR A 21 -21.98 -6.02 4.13
N GLN A 22 -20.93 -5.22 4.30
CA GLN A 22 -19.71 -5.27 3.50
C GLN A 22 -18.50 -5.39 4.41
N THR A 23 -17.47 -6.05 3.94
CA THR A 23 -16.21 -6.13 4.66
C THR A 23 -15.27 -5.06 4.13
N TRP A 24 -14.82 -4.19 5.01
CA TRP A 24 -13.88 -3.11 4.73
C TRP A 24 -12.70 -3.18 5.69
N PHE A 25 -11.52 -2.87 5.18
CA PHE A 25 -10.30 -2.76 5.99
C PHE A 25 -9.85 -1.32 6.02
N ALA A 26 -9.46 -0.85 7.20
CA ALA A 26 -8.90 0.48 7.39
C ALA A 26 -7.41 0.39 7.63
N SER A 27 -6.67 1.34 7.09
CA SER A 27 -5.23 1.45 7.32
C SER A 27 -4.80 2.90 7.41
N HIS A 28 -3.62 3.10 7.96
CA HIS A 28 -2.98 4.41 7.99
C HIS A 28 -2.80 4.95 6.56
N LYS A 29 -3.23 6.16 6.32
CA LYS A 29 -2.94 6.86 5.06
C LYS A 29 -1.50 7.34 5.11
N LEU A 30 -0.61 6.58 4.50
CA LEU A 30 0.82 6.80 4.56
C LEU A 30 1.24 8.08 3.84
N ASP A 31 2.29 8.70 4.33
CA ASP A 31 2.87 9.90 3.75
C ASP A 31 4.18 9.53 3.04
N GLY A 32 4.04 8.85 1.94
CA GLY A 32 5.15 8.35 1.13
C GLY A 32 4.84 8.42 -0.35
N VAL A 33 5.52 7.61 -1.15
CA VAL A 33 5.34 7.55 -2.60
C VAL A 33 4.83 6.17 -2.99
N ARG A 34 3.72 6.15 -3.73
CA ARG A 34 3.16 4.90 -4.26
C ARG A 34 4.19 4.19 -5.12
N CYS A 35 4.35 2.91 -4.89
CA CYS A 35 5.34 2.11 -5.59
C CYS A 35 4.82 0.70 -5.85
N LEU A 36 4.83 0.30 -7.11
CA LEU A 36 4.53 -1.07 -7.53
C LEU A 36 5.86 -1.78 -7.74
N ALA A 37 6.06 -2.92 -7.08
CA ALA A 37 7.23 -3.75 -7.29
C ALA A 37 6.80 -4.95 -8.11
N ILE A 38 7.30 -5.08 -9.32
CA ILE A 38 6.95 -6.16 -10.23
C ILE A 38 8.13 -7.10 -10.36
N VAL A 39 7.92 -8.36 -10.01
CA VAL A 39 8.92 -9.41 -10.13
C VAL A 39 8.55 -10.27 -11.33
N ASP A 40 9.45 -10.36 -12.28
CA ASP A 40 9.22 -11.06 -13.54
C ASP A 40 9.49 -12.57 -13.43
N ASP A 41 9.45 -13.24 -14.58
CA ASP A 41 9.69 -14.68 -14.71
C ASP A 41 11.09 -15.09 -14.32
N ASN A 42 12.05 -14.18 -14.40
CA ASN A 42 13.44 -14.43 -14.02
C ASN A 42 13.73 -14.10 -12.55
N GLY A 43 12.74 -13.59 -11.83
CA GLY A 43 12.92 -13.16 -10.45
C GLY A 43 13.51 -11.76 -10.33
N THR A 44 13.57 -11.01 -11.43
CA THR A 44 14.07 -9.64 -11.45
C THR A 44 12.96 -8.68 -11.03
N CYS A 45 13.24 -7.81 -10.07
CA CYS A 45 12.31 -6.84 -9.56
C CYS A 45 12.54 -5.46 -10.17
N ASN A 46 11.49 -4.83 -10.66
CA ASN A 46 11.51 -3.45 -11.11
C ASN A 46 10.42 -2.66 -10.41
N PHE A 47 10.65 -1.36 -10.23
CA PHE A 47 9.76 -0.49 -9.49
C PHE A 47 9.13 0.56 -10.38
N PHE A 48 7.85 0.82 -10.13
CA PHE A 48 7.06 1.74 -10.95
C PHE A 48 6.21 2.65 -10.09
N SER A 49 6.09 3.90 -10.52
CA SER A 49 5.12 4.81 -9.95
C SER A 49 3.70 4.39 -10.37
N ARG A 50 2.69 5.01 -9.76
CA ARG A 50 1.29 4.75 -10.14
C ARG A 50 1.00 5.09 -11.60
N GLN A 51 1.86 5.86 -12.25
CA GLN A 51 1.73 6.24 -13.65
C GLN A 51 2.55 5.33 -14.57
N GLY A 52 3.27 4.37 -14.02
CA GLY A 52 4.09 3.44 -14.79
C GLY A 52 5.50 3.92 -15.10
N LYS A 53 5.94 4.99 -14.47
CA LYS A 53 7.32 5.47 -14.61
C LYS A 53 8.24 4.70 -13.66
N THR A 54 9.42 4.34 -14.13
CA THR A 54 10.36 3.55 -13.32
C THR A 54 11.00 4.38 -12.21
N PHE A 55 11.30 3.70 -11.11
CA PHE A 55 12.14 4.24 -10.05
C PHE A 55 13.47 3.47 -10.05
N ASP A 56 14.58 4.21 -10.11
CA ASP A 56 15.92 3.63 -10.21
C ASP A 56 16.77 3.88 -8.96
N THR A 57 16.14 4.30 -7.86
CA THR A 57 16.84 4.66 -6.62
C THR A 57 16.65 3.62 -5.50
N LEU A 58 16.07 2.45 -5.81
CA LEU A 58 15.62 1.48 -4.83
C LEU A 58 16.42 0.17 -4.87
N ASP A 59 17.72 0.23 -5.16
CA ASP A 59 18.55 -0.97 -5.26
C ASP A 59 18.59 -1.79 -3.97
N VAL A 60 18.57 -1.13 -2.81
CA VAL A 60 18.56 -1.81 -1.52
C VAL A 60 17.30 -2.64 -1.36
N LEU A 61 16.14 -2.07 -1.70
CA LEU A 61 14.86 -2.77 -1.68
C LEU A 61 14.80 -3.87 -2.74
N LYS A 62 15.33 -3.61 -3.93
CA LYS A 62 15.40 -4.59 -5.01
C LYS A 62 16.13 -5.85 -4.58
N ASN A 63 17.29 -5.70 -3.97
CA ASN A 63 18.08 -6.82 -3.48
C ASN A 63 17.31 -7.64 -2.44
N GLU A 64 16.59 -6.98 -1.55
CA GLU A 64 15.79 -7.67 -0.54
C GLU A 64 14.65 -8.46 -1.17
N ILE A 65 13.88 -7.86 -2.09
CA ILE A 65 12.78 -8.54 -2.77
C ILE A 65 13.30 -9.72 -3.60
N GLU A 66 14.37 -9.52 -4.35
CA GLU A 66 14.92 -10.59 -5.19
C GLU A 66 15.44 -11.77 -4.35
N SER A 67 15.90 -11.51 -3.13
CA SER A 67 16.35 -12.56 -2.22
C SER A 67 15.22 -13.49 -1.76
N LEU A 68 13.97 -13.09 -1.92
CA LEU A 68 12.81 -13.92 -1.57
C LEU A 68 12.54 -15.02 -2.58
N ASN A 69 13.20 -14.98 -3.73
CA ASN A 69 13.08 -15.97 -4.82
C ASN A 69 11.63 -16.12 -5.32
N LEU A 70 10.92 -15.03 -5.38
CA LEU A 70 9.56 -14.97 -5.93
C LEU A 70 9.63 -14.75 -7.45
N ARG A 71 8.57 -15.13 -8.14
CA ARG A 71 8.45 -14.95 -9.60
C ARG A 71 7.02 -14.61 -9.97
N ASN A 72 6.88 -13.76 -10.97
CA ASN A 72 5.57 -13.42 -11.55
C ASN A 72 4.58 -12.91 -10.52
N ILE A 73 5.04 -11.98 -9.68
CA ILE A 73 4.20 -11.37 -8.64
C ILE A 73 4.35 -9.85 -8.65
N VAL A 74 3.40 -9.19 -8.02
CA VAL A 74 3.36 -7.74 -7.86
C VAL A 74 3.09 -7.40 -6.41
N PHE A 75 3.93 -6.55 -5.84
CA PHE A 75 3.62 -5.89 -4.57
C PHE A 75 3.10 -4.49 -4.87
N ASP A 76 2.03 -4.10 -4.19
CA ASP A 76 1.54 -2.74 -4.21
C ASP A 76 1.72 -2.14 -2.82
N GLY A 77 2.32 -0.97 -2.76
CA GLY A 77 2.63 -0.38 -1.49
C GLY A 77 3.12 1.05 -1.61
N GLU A 78 3.69 1.53 -0.53
CA GLU A 78 4.26 2.86 -0.49
C GLU A 78 5.67 2.82 0.05
N VAL A 79 6.58 3.53 -0.63
CA VAL A 79 7.95 3.71 -0.15
C VAL A 79 7.98 4.97 0.70
N CYS A 80 8.53 4.80 1.89
CA CYS A 80 8.70 5.88 2.86
C CYS A 80 10.17 5.96 3.28
N ILE A 81 10.57 7.14 3.71
CA ILE A 81 11.77 7.34 4.50
C ILE A 81 11.26 7.79 5.87
N VAL A 82 11.82 7.23 6.93
CA VAL A 82 11.46 7.64 8.29
C VAL A 82 12.58 8.49 8.85
N ASP A 83 12.22 9.47 9.68
CA ASP A 83 13.19 10.29 10.39
C ASP A 83 13.74 9.55 11.62
N GLU A 84 14.59 10.21 12.39
CA GLU A 84 15.21 9.64 13.59
C GLU A 84 14.20 9.27 14.67
N ASN A 85 13.00 9.83 14.62
CA ASN A 85 11.91 9.54 15.57
C ASN A 85 10.94 8.48 15.04
N GLY A 86 11.21 7.94 13.85
CA GLY A 86 10.33 6.95 13.23
C GLY A 86 9.14 7.53 12.49
N ALA A 87 9.03 8.84 12.39
CA ALA A 87 7.96 9.50 11.64
C ALA A 87 8.32 9.56 10.16
N GLU A 88 7.30 9.48 9.31
CA GLU A 88 7.47 9.53 7.87
C GLU A 88 7.92 10.91 7.41
N ASP A 89 8.96 10.94 6.58
CA ASP A 89 9.52 12.15 6.01
C ASP A 89 9.13 12.24 4.53
N PHE A 90 7.98 12.86 4.25
CA PHE A 90 7.47 13.00 2.90
C PHE A 90 8.38 13.84 2.01
N GLN A 91 8.88 14.95 2.54
CA GLN A 91 9.79 15.80 1.77
C GLN A 91 11.09 15.08 1.43
N GLY A 92 11.58 14.27 2.38
CA GLY A 92 12.77 13.46 2.18
C GLY A 92 12.58 12.44 1.06
N ILE A 93 11.48 11.68 1.07
CA ILE A 93 11.26 10.67 0.01
C ILE A 93 11.02 11.33 -1.34
N MET A 94 10.28 12.43 -1.39
CA MET A 94 10.05 13.16 -2.64
C MET A 94 11.35 13.69 -3.24
N LYS A 95 12.28 14.10 -2.40
CA LYS A 95 13.58 14.60 -2.83
C LYS A 95 14.48 13.50 -3.40
N GLU A 96 14.45 12.31 -2.79
CA GLU A 96 15.38 11.23 -3.11
C GLU A 96 14.89 10.25 -4.18
N ILE A 97 13.57 10.01 -4.28
CA ILE A 97 13.02 8.89 -5.06
C ILE A 97 13.36 8.98 -6.56
N LYS A 98 13.49 10.17 -7.11
CA LYS A 98 13.79 10.41 -8.53
C LYS A 98 15.19 10.97 -8.78
N ARG A 99 16.02 11.02 -7.76
CA ARG A 99 17.35 11.59 -7.87
C ARG A 99 18.23 10.70 -8.75
N LYS A 100 18.94 11.30 -9.72
CA LYS A 100 19.80 10.57 -10.65
C LYS A 100 21.05 10.05 -9.94
N ASP A 101 21.53 8.89 -10.39
CA ASP A 101 22.75 8.26 -9.89
C ASP A 101 22.79 8.17 -8.37
N HIS A 102 21.65 7.77 -7.79
CA HIS A 102 21.45 7.75 -6.36
C HIS A 102 20.75 6.47 -5.92
N THR A 103 21.09 5.97 -4.76
CA THR A 103 20.41 4.85 -4.11
C THR A 103 20.00 5.26 -2.71
N ILE A 104 18.72 5.10 -2.40
CA ILE A 104 18.20 5.37 -1.07
C ILE A 104 18.72 4.29 -0.12
N LYS A 105 19.36 4.69 0.98
CA LYS A 105 20.03 3.76 1.91
C LYS A 105 19.07 2.97 2.77
N ASN A 106 18.02 3.61 3.26
CA ASN A 106 17.09 3.01 4.23
C ASN A 106 15.64 3.19 3.78
N PRO A 107 15.25 2.65 2.61
CA PRO A 107 13.87 2.74 2.18
C PRO A 107 13.02 1.81 3.03
N LYS A 108 11.80 2.26 3.37
CA LYS A 108 10.80 1.43 4.01
C LYS A 108 9.65 1.23 3.02
N TYR A 109 9.39 -0.01 2.68
CA TYR A 109 8.34 -0.36 1.72
C TYR A 109 7.17 -0.97 2.49
N LYS A 110 6.12 -0.17 2.68
CA LYS A 110 4.90 -0.58 3.38
C LYS A 110 3.95 -1.21 2.37
N VAL A 111 3.86 -2.53 2.39
CA VAL A 111 3.07 -3.29 1.42
C VAL A 111 1.64 -3.42 1.90
N PHE A 112 0.69 -3.10 1.04
CA PHE A 112 -0.74 -3.19 1.35
C PHE A 112 -1.53 -4.05 0.38
N ASP A 113 -0.91 -4.58 -0.67
CA ASP A 113 -1.54 -5.56 -1.55
C ASP A 113 -0.49 -6.45 -2.22
N TYR A 114 -0.93 -7.61 -2.68
CA TYR A 114 -0.04 -8.60 -3.28
C TYR A 114 -0.83 -9.41 -4.32
N LEU A 115 -0.34 -9.41 -5.56
CA LEU A 115 -1.03 -10.05 -6.68
C LEU A 115 -0.10 -10.97 -7.44
N MET A 116 -0.69 -11.93 -8.16
CA MET A 116 0.03 -12.60 -9.22
C MET A 116 0.17 -11.62 -10.39
N LEU A 117 1.29 -11.69 -11.10
CA LEU A 117 1.53 -10.81 -12.26
C LEU A 117 0.40 -10.93 -13.29
N GLU A 118 -0.10 -12.14 -13.51
CA GLU A 118 -1.20 -12.39 -14.43
C GLU A 118 -2.49 -11.65 -14.00
N GLU A 119 -2.81 -11.67 -12.70
CA GLU A 119 -3.97 -10.93 -12.18
C GLU A 119 -3.83 -9.42 -12.45
N PHE A 120 -2.63 -8.93 -12.27
CA PHE A 120 -2.33 -7.51 -12.46
C PHE A 120 -2.38 -7.12 -13.95
N ASP A 121 -1.74 -7.91 -14.81
CA ASP A 121 -1.65 -7.62 -16.24
C ASP A 121 -3.00 -7.73 -16.95
N ASN A 122 -3.79 -8.74 -16.59
CA ASN A 122 -5.08 -8.99 -17.23
C ASN A 122 -6.23 -8.19 -16.59
N GLN A 123 -5.98 -7.56 -15.45
CA GLN A 123 -7.01 -6.83 -14.70
C GLN A 123 -8.18 -7.73 -14.29
N GLU A 124 -7.91 -9.02 -14.11
CA GLU A 124 -8.90 -10.04 -13.76
C GLU A 124 -8.49 -10.78 -12.50
N SER A 125 -8.48 -10.11 -11.38
CA SER A 125 -8.32 -10.79 -10.10
C SER A 125 -9.71 -11.25 -9.64
N LYS A 126 -9.81 -12.54 -9.27
CA LYS A 126 -11.02 -13.08 -8.66
C LYS A 126 -10.85 -13.26 -7.16
N ARG A 127 -9.65 -13.03 -6.67
CA ARG A 127 -9.35 -13.19 -5.26
C ARG A 127 -9.66 -11.91 -4.50
N LYS A 128 -10.24 -12.07 -3.32
CA LYS A 128 -10.50 -10.93 -2.43
C LYS A 128 -9.20 -10.42 -1.83
N LEU A 129 -9.23 -9.19 -1.35
CA LEU A 129 -8.09 -8.58 -0.66
C LEU A 129 -7.61 -9.46 0.51
N SER A 130 -8.52 -10.02 1.31
CA SER A 130 -8.17 -10.88 2.43
C SER A 130 -7.36 -12.11 1.99
N ASP A 131 -7.69 -12.69 0.84
CA ASP A 131 -6.94 -13.82 0.29
C ASP A 131 -5.54 -13.39 -0.16
N ARG A 132 -5.46 -12.25 -0.83
CA ARG A 132 -4.17 -11.70 -1.30
C ARG A 132 -3.26 -11.33 -0.12
N LEU A 133 -3.83 -10.71 0.90
CA LEU A 133 -3.08 -10.38 2.12
C LEU A 133 -2.65 -11.64 2.87
N GLY A 134 -3.48 -12.68 2.87
CA GLY A 134 -3.12 -13.97 3.45
C GLY A 134 -1.89 -14.56 2.79
N ASN A 135 -1.80 -14.52 1.47
CA ASN A 135 -0.62 -14.98 0.74
C ASN A 135 0.62 -14.14 1.09
N PHE A 136 0.47 -12.84 1.15
CA PHE A 136 1.59 -11.96 1.53
C PHE A 136 2.04 -12.21 2.96
N ASN A 137 1.10 -12.40 3.89
CA ASN A 137 1.41 -12.67 5.28
C ASN A 137 2.19 -13.98 5.46
N MET A 138 1.90 -14.99 4.65
CA MET A 138 2.67 -16.25 4.65
C MET A 138 4.13 -15.99 4.30
N ILE A 139 4.38 -15.19 3.28
CA ILE A 139 5.74 -14.82 2.86
C ILE A 139 6.41 -14.01 3.98
N TYR A 140 5.73 -13.02 4.49
CA TYR A 140 6.28 -12.15 5.54
C TYR A 140 6.59 -12.94 6.82
N ASN A 141 5.73 -13.86 7.21
CA ASN A 141 5.96 -14.68 8.40
C ASN A 141 7.14 -15.63 8.22
N THR A 142 7.40 -16.09 6.99
CA THR A 142 8.55 -16.95 6.71
C THR A 142 9.87 -16.19 6.77
N PHE A 143 9.91 -14.97 6.22
CA PHE A 143 11.14 -14.21 6.04
C PHE A 143 11.23 -12.95 6.91
N GLY A 144 10.19 -12.60 7.64
CA GLY A 144 10.05 -11.28 8.27
C GLY A 144 11.20 -10.84 9.18
N LYS A 145 11.83 -11.79 9.88
CA LYS A 145 12.96 -11.48 10.78
C LYS A 145 14.20 -11.02 10.02
N GLU A 146 14.31 -11.36 8.75
CA GLU A 146 15.44 -11.01 7.90
C GLU A 146 15.17 -9.77 7.05
N LEU A 147 13.91 -9.34 6.98
CA LEU A 147 13.51 -8.21 6.15
C LEU A 147 13.76 -6.88 6.86
N LYS A 148 14.50 -6.01 6.20
CA LYS A 148 14.84 -4.68 6.74
C LYS A 148 14.06 -3.56 6.08
N CYS A 149 13.66 -3.75 4.82
CA CYS A 149 12.98 -2.73 4.03
C CYS A 149 11.49 -2.99 3.92
N ILE A 150 11.12 -4.24 3.63
CA ILE A 150 9.73 -4.62 3.46
C ILE A 150 9.05 -4.70 4.82
N ASP A 151 7.87 -4.09 4.90
CA ASP A 151 7.02 -4.13 6.08
C ASP A 151 5.57 -4.31 5.64
N VAL A 152 4.77 -4.89 6.51
CA VAL A 152 3.33 -5.04 6.26
C VAL A 152 2.62 -3.81 6.81
N LEU A 153 1.83 -3.17 5.96
CA LEU A 153 0.93 -2.13 6.47
C LEU A 153 -0.22 -2.81 7.22
N GLY A 154 -0.37 -2.47 8.48
CA GLY A 154 -1.50 -2.99 9.28
C GLY A 154 -2.83 -2.56 8.67
N GLN A 155 -3.72 -3.50 8.49
CA GLN A 155 -5.06 -3.26 7.99
C GLN A 155 -6.06 -3.93 8.93
N TRP A 156 -7.02 -3.16 9.43
CA TRP A 156 -7.97 -3.62 10.44
C TRP A 156 -9.35 -3.74 9.82
N GLU A 157 -10.01 -4.87 10.03
CA GLU A 157 -11.39 -5.00 9.61
C GLU A 157 -12.25 -4.03 10.42
N VAL A 158 -13.08 -3.24 9.73
CA VAL A 158 -13.97 -2.28 10.39
C VAL A 158 -15.26 -3.01 10.76
N GLU A 159 -15.49 -3.17 12.04
CA GLU A 159 -16.59 -4.00 12.55
C GLU A 159 -17.93 -3.28 12.58
N SER A 160 -17.91 -1.95 12.68
CA SER A 160 -19.12 -1.14 12.82
C SER A 160 -18.81 0.32 12.53
N GLU A 161 -19.84 1.14 12.42
CA GLU A 161 -19.68 2.59 12.31
C GLU A 161 -18.97 3.17 13.54
N ASP A 162 -19.28 2.67 14.72
CA ASP A 162 -18.61 3.11 15.95
C ASP A 162 -17.14 2.76 15.94
N HIS A 163 -16.79 1.55 15.48
CA HIS A 163 -15.40 1.13 15.32
C HIS A 163 -14.66 2.03 14.33
N PHE A 164 -15.32 2.39 13.23
CA PHE A 164 -14.75 3.31 12.26
C PHE A 164 -14.42 4.67 12.88
N GLN A 165 -15.33 5.20 13.69
CA GLN A 165 -15.09 6.47 14.38
C GLN A 165 -13.92 6.37 15.36
N GLU A 166 -13.78 5.25 16.06
CA GLU A 166 -12.64 5.01 16.95
C GLU A 166 -11.31 5.01 16.17
N LEU A 167 -11.29 4.38 14.99
CA LEU A 167 -10.11 4.35 14.13
C LEU A 167 -9.78 5.75 13.61
N ALA A 168 -10.78 6.55 13.29
CA ALA A 168 -10.59 7.93 12.85
C ALA A 168 -10.00 8.79 13.98
N GLU A 169 -10.46 8.60 15.20
CA GLU A 169 -9.91 9.28 16.38
C GLU A 169 -8.45 8.86 16.61
N LEU A 170 -8.16 7.59 16.45
CA LEU A 170 -6.79 7.06 16.55
C LEU A 170 -5.87 7.72 15.52
N ALA A 171 -6.35 7.89 14.30
CA ALA A 171 -5.59 8.56 13.24
C ALA A 171 -5.26 10.00 13.64
N THR A 172 -6.24 10.73 14.18
CA THR A 172 -6.03 12.10 14.66
C THR A 172 -5.02 12.14 15.81
N LYS A 173 -5.17 11.23 16.77
CA LYS A 173 -4.29 11.14 17.94
C LYS A 173 -2.84 10.86 17.54
N ASN A 174 -2.64 10.07 16.50
CA ASN A 174 -1.30 9.71 15.99
C ASN A 174 -0.78 10.69 14.95
N ASN A 175 -1.46 11.78 14.70
CA ASN A 175 -1.11 12.78 13.69
C ASN A 175 -1.00 12.20 12.27
N TRP A 176 -1.80 11.19 11.96
CA TRP A 176 -1.90 10.67 10.61
C TRP A 176 -2.72 11.63 9.76
N GLU A 177 -2.41 11.72 8.47
CA GLU A 177 -3.20 12.53 7.53
C GLU A 177 -4.64 12.03 7.44
N GLY A 178 -4.85 10.74 7.62
CA GLY A 178 -6.15 10.11 7.57
C GLY A 178 -6.04 8.61 7.49
N LEU A 179 -7.10 7.99 6.99
CA LEU A 179 -7.18 6.54 6.80
C LEU A 179 -7.42 6.22 5.32
N ILE A 180 -7.10 5.00 4.95
CA ILE A 180 -7.53 4.41 3.68
C ILE A 180 -8.49 3.27 4.04
N LEU A 181 -9.65 3.25 3.37
CA LEU A 181 -10.59 2.14 3.44
C LEU A 181 -10.47 1.32 2.18
N ARG A 182 -10.31 0.01 2.32
CA ARG A 182 -10.29 -0.94 1.21
C ARG A 182 -11.37 -1.97 1.42
N LYS A 183 -12.26 -2.09 0.43
CA LYS A 183 -13.29 -3.12 0.45
C LYS A 183 -12.64 -4.47 0.17
N ASP A 184 -13.13 -5.52 0.83
CA ASP A 184 -12.64 -6.87 0.62
C ASP A 184 -13.22 -7.43 -0.68
N CYS A 185 -12.54 -7.14 -1.78
CA CYS A 185 -12.97 -7.52 -3.11
C CYS A 185 -11.75 -7.69 -4.02
N GLU A 186 -12.00 -8.01 -5.29
CA GLU A 186 -10.93 -8.15 -6.28
C GLU A 186 -10.22 -6.82 -6.52
N TYR A 187 -8.96 -6.90 -6.94
CA TYR A 187 -8.16 -5.73 -7.27
C TYR A 187 -8.66 -5.10 -8.57
N LYS A 188 -8.91 -3.81 -8.54
CA LYS A 188 -9.35 -3.05 -9.72
C LYS A 188 -8.29 -2.00 -10.08
N GLY A 189 -7.69 -2.15 -11.25
CA GLY A 189 -6.64 -1.26 -11.73
C GLY A 189 -7.17 0.04 -12.28
N LYS A 190 -7.99 0.72 -11.50
CA LYS A 190 -8.60 2.00 -11.86
C LYS A 190 -9.06 2.72 -10.59
N ARG A 191 -9.44 3.97 -10.73
CA ARG A 191 -10.11 4.69 -9.65
C ARG A 191 -11.48 4.06 -9.42
N SER A 192 -11.77 3.70 -8.18
CA SER A 192 -13.05 3.05 -7.86
C SER A 192 -13.52 3.43 -6.47
N ASN A 193 -14.78 3.10 -6.17
CA ASN A 193 -15.37 3.32 -4.87
C ASN A 193 -15.09 2.18 -3.87
N ASP A 194 -14.31 1.19 -4.28
CA ASP A 194 -13.87 0.12 -3.40
C ASP A 194 -12.59 0.46 -2.63
N LEU A 195 -12.02 1.62 -2.94
CA LEU A 195 -10.84 2.15 -2.30
C LEU A 195 -11.09 3.61 -2.01
N LEU A 196 -11.12 3.99 -0.73
CA LEU A 196 -11.54 5.32 -0.32
C LEU A 196 -10.50 5.96 0.60
N LYS A 197 -10.17 7.22 0.33
CA LYS A 197 -9.33 7.99 1.23
C LYS A 197 -10.20 8.80 2.17
N VAL A 198 -9.93 8.63 3.46
CA VAL A 198 -10.64 9.29 4.54
C VAL A 198 -9.68 10.29 5.15
N LYS A 199 -9.89 11.56 4.87
CA LYS A 199 -9.07 12.61 5.46
C LYS A 199 -9.64 12.98 6.83
N LYS A 200 -8.90 13.79 7.58
CA LYS A 200 -9.28 14.12 8.96
C LYS A 200 -10.72 14.61 9.03
N PHE A 201 -11.45 14.06 9.99
CA PHE A 201 -12.86 14.39 10.22
C PHE A 201 -13.07 15.76 10.86
N PHE A 202 -12.03 16.34 11.42
CA PHE A 202 -12.15 17.48 12.31
C PHE A 202 -11.51 18.75 11.73
N ASP A 203 -11.36 18.80 10.42
CA ASP A 203 -10.72 19.92 9.75
C ASP A 203 -11.72 20.99 9.33
N GLU A 204 -13.00 20.65 9.35
CA GLU A 204 -14.02 21.65 9.02
C GLU A 204 -14.46 22.34 10.29
N GLU A 205 -14.47 23.57 10.27
CA GLU A 205 -14.96 24.38 11.40
C GLU A 205 -15.36 25.76 10.96
#